data_2371d5dcaac48b97324e1e2711854dd8
#
_entry.id   2371d5dcaac48b97324e1e2711854dd8
#
_cell.length_a   1.000
_cell.length_b   1.000
_cell.length_c   1.000
_cell.angle_alpha   90.00
_cell.angle_beta   90.00
_cell.angle_gamma   90.00
#
_symmetry.space_group_name_H-M   'P 1'
#
loop_
_entity.id
_entity.type
_entity.pdbx_description
1 polymer ?
#
loop_
_entity_poly.entity_id
_entity_poly.type
_entity_poly.pdbx_seq_one_letter_code
_entity_poly.pdbx_strand_id
1 'polypeptide(L)'
;LALLGDKAPAGLWSAYGEVLTLAAGGRVTAEAKTAFETALKIDPKDEPARFYLAVHKSQNGDPEGAKADLEALLADLPADAPQRALIEAKLADLNAPAVTDDPMVRGMVDRLAERLAAEPQDLDGWLLLVTSYVKLGERDKALAALAKAREIFKDDAASLEALAAKAKELGLEP
;
A
#
# COMPACT_ATOMS: atom_id res chain seq x y z
N LEU A 1 22.69 5.73 -0.54
CA LEU A 1 22.96 5.39 -1.97
C LEU A 1 24.42 5.62 -2.34
N ALA A 2 25.03 6.74 -1.96
CA ALA A 2 26.44 7.04 -2.27
C ALA A 2 27.46 6.06 -1.65
N LEU A 3 27.07 5.30 -0.63
CA LEU A 3 27.93 4.32 0.05
C LEU A 3 28.03 2.96 -0.68
N LEU A 4 27.05 2.62 -1.52
CA LEU A 4 27.01 1.32 -2.19
C LEU A 4 27.82 1.27 -3.48
N GLY A 5 28.07 2.42 -4.12
CA GLY A 5 28.85 2.53 -5.36
C GLY A 5 28.30 1.73 -6.54
N ASP A 6 28.72 2.10 -7.77
CA ASP A 6 28.21 1.48 -9.02
C ASP A 6 28.62 0.00 -9.21
N LYS A 7 29.46 -0.56 -8.33
CA LYS A 7 29.96 -1.92 -8.41
C LYS A 7 29.41 -2.87 -7.34
N ALA A 8 28.43 -2.41 -6.53
CA ALA A 8 27.84 -3.26 -5.52
C ALA A 8 27.02 -4.39 -6.17
N PRO A 9 27.14 -5.64 -5.68
CA PRO A 9 26.35 -6.76 -6.21
C PRO A 9 24.85 -6.59 -5.96
N ALA A 10 24.02 -7.25 -6.79
CA ALA A 10 22.56 -7.17 -6.69
C ALA A 10 22.03 -7.43 -5.27
N GLY A 11 22.50 -8.51 -4.64
CA GLY A 11 22.07 -8.87 -3.27
C GLY A 11 22.35 -7.81 -2.21
N LEU A 12 23.36 -6.91 -2.40
CA LEU A 12 23.58 -5.81 -1.47
C LEU A 12 22.54 -4.69 -1.66
N TRP A 13 22.10 -4.46 -2.90
CA TRP A 13 21.01 -3.53 -3.19
C TRP A 13 19.66 -4.05 -2.67
N SER A 14 19.40 -5.35 -2.81
CA SER A 14 18.21 -5.98 -2.25
C SER A 14 18.20 -5.89 -0.74
N ALA A 15 19.29 -6.26 -0.07
CA ALA A 15 19.41 -6.15 1.39
C ALA A 15 19.20 -4.71 1.88
N TYR A 16 19.70 -3.72 1.15
CA TYR A 16 19.46 -2.32 1.47
C TYR A 16 17.96 -1.95 1.35
N GLY A 17 17.31 -2.38 0.27
CA GLY A 17 15.86 -2.20 0.09
C GLY A 17 15.03 -2.86 1.18
N GLU A 18 15.44 -4.05 1.64
CA GLU A 18 14.79 -4.76 2.76
C GLU A 18 14.89 -3.96 4.07
N VAL A 19 16.08 -3.46 4.39
CA VAL A 19 16.28 -2.64 5.60
C VAL A 19 15.41 -1.38 5.57
N LEU A 20 15.33 -0.70 4.41
CA LEU A 20 14.47 0.47 4.25
C LEU A 20 12.99 0.12 4.41
N THR A 21 12.58 -1.02 3.86
CA THR A 21 11.20 -1.51 3.98
C THR A 21 10.86 -1.87 5.42
N LEU A 22 11.77 -2.54 6.12
CA LEU A 22 11.61 -2.87 7.54
C LEU A 22 11.53 -1.61 8.41
N ALA A 23 12.42 -0.64 8.18
CA ALA A 23 12.41 0.64 8.89
C ALA A 23 11.11 1.45 8.66
N ALA A 24 10.45 1.24 7.52
CA ALA A 24 9.17 1.85 7.18
C ALA A 24 7.94 1.00 7.61
N GLY A 25 8.12 0.04 8.52
CA GLY A 25 7.04 -0.81 9.01
C GLY A 25 6.45 -1.75 7.97
N GLY A 26 7.25 -2.24 7.03
CA GLY A 26 6.84 -3.15 5.95
C GLY A 26 6.36 -2.45 4.68
N ARG A 27 6.38 -1.12 4.64
CA ARG A 27 6.03 -0.37 3.43
C ARG A 27 7.25 -0.20 2.54
N VAL A 28 7.10 -0.56 1.25
CA VAL A 28 8.14 -0.33 0.26
C VAL A 28 8.13 1.15 -0.15
N THR A 29 9.06 1.92 0.40
CA THR A 29 9.22 3.35 0.09
C THR A 29 9.77 3.56 -1.31
N ALA A 30 9.72 4.80 -1.83
CA ALA A 30 10.31 5.14 -3.12
C ALA A 30 11.82 4.85 -3.17
N GLU A 31 12.53 5.04 -2.04
CA GLU A 31 13.95 4.73 -1.94
C GLU A 31 14.21 3.21 -1.95
N ALA A 32 13.42 2.44 -1.20
CA ALA A 32 13.47 0.98 -1.21
C ALA A 32 13.18 0.43 -2.62
N LYS A 33 12.15 0.93 -3.29
CA LYS A 33 11.83 0.59 -4.68
C LYS A 33 13.03 0.81 -5.60
N THR A 34 13.67 1.98 -5.52
CA THR A 34 14.86 2.30 -6.34
C THR A 34 16.02 1.32 -6.09
N ALA A 35 16.21 0.89 -4.83
CA ALA A 35 17.20 -0.11 -4.48
C ALA A 35 16.89 -1.46 -5.12
N PHE A 36 15.65 -1.94 -5.04
CA PHE A 36 15.21 -3.18 -5.68
C PHE A 36 15.28 -3.12 -7.20
N GLU A 37 14.89 -2.02 -7.83
CA GLU A 37 15.04 -1.82 -9.28
C GLU A 37 16.50 -1.84 -9.70
N THR A 38 17.40 -1.33 -8.86
CA THR A 38 18.85 -1.39 -9.12
C THR A 38 19.38 -2.81 -9.01
N ALA A 39 18.91 -3.58 -8.02
CA ALA A 39 19.22 -5.00 -7.92
C ALA A 39 18.82 -5.76 -9.19
N LEU A 40 17.60 -5.55 -9.71
CA LEU A 40 17.12 -6.21 -10.92
C LEU A 40 17.86 -5.79 -12.20
N LYS A 41 18.43 -4.57 -12.25
CA LYS A 41 19.27 -4.18 -13.38
C LYS A 41 20.60 -4.94 -13.41
N ILE A 42 21.10 -5.36 -12.24
CA ILE A 42 22.33 -6.12 -12.08
C ILE A 42 22.07 -7.61 -12.23
N ASP A 43 21.05 -8.11 -11.55
CA ASP A 43 20.58 -9.49 -11.62
C ASP A 43 19.05 -9.52 -11.79
N PRO A 44 18.53 -9.75 -13.01
CA PRO A 44 17.09 -9.84 -13.26
C PRO A 44 16.38 -10.98 -12.51
N LYS A 45 17.13 -11.90 -11.92
CA LYS A 45 16.61 -13.04 -11.14
C LYS A 45 16.72 -12.85 -9.64
N ASP A 46 17.16 -11.67 -9.16
CA ASP A 46 17.24 -11.38 -7.74
C ASP A 46 15.86 -11.56 -7.09
N GLU A 47 15.70 -12.63 -6.33
CA GLU A 47 14.40 -13.06 -5.77
C GLU A 47 13.83 -12.03 -4.77
N PRO A 48 14.62 -11.49 -3.80
CA PRO A 48 14.12 -10.47 -2.88
C PRO A 48 13.62 -9.23 -3.60
N ALA A 49 14.36 -8.73 -4.59
CA ALA A 49 13.93 -7.55 -5.34
C ALA A 49 12.62 -7.78 -6.10
N ARG A 50 12.46 -8.93 -6.75
CA ARG A 50 11.21 -9.32 -7.43
C ARG A 50 10.04 -9.37 -6.45
N PHE A 51 10.24 -10.00 -5.29
CA PHE A 51 9.22 -10.12 -4.24
C PHE A 51 8.78 -8.74 -3.73
N TYR A 52 9.71 -7.89 -3.33
CA TYR A 52 9.36 -6.59 -2.75
C TYR A 52 8.78 -5.61 -3.78
N LEU A 53 9.16 -5.70 -5.05
CA LEU A 53 8.52 -4.90 -6.10
C LEU A 53 7.07 -5.36 -6.35
N ALA A 54 6.77 -6.64 -6.25
CA ALA A 54 5.39 -7.14 -6.26
C ALA A 54 4.61 -6.63 -5.03
N VAL A 55 5.21 -6.65 -3.83
CA VAL A 55 4.63 -6.05 -2.62
C VAL A 55 4.37 -4.56 -2.84
N HIS A 56 5.30 -3.83 -3.46
CA HIS A 56 5.10 -2.42 -3.79
C HIS A 56 3.88 -2.20 -4.70
N LYS A 57 3.69 -3.02 -5.74
CA LYS A 57 2.50 -2.95 -6.60
C LYS A 57 1.22 -3.11 -5.79
N SER A 58 1.13 -4.12 -4.93
CA SER A 58 -0.06 -4.34 -4.10
C SER A 58 -0.33 -3.18 -3.15
N GLN A 59 0.70 -2.59 -2.57
CA GLN A 59 0.58 -1.42 -1.66
C GLN A 59 0.12 -0.14 -2.39
N ASN A 60 0.29 -0.09 -3.71
CA ASN A 60 -0.07 1.07 -4.55
C ASN A 60 -1.32 0.82 -5.41
N GLY A 61 -2.15 -0.18 -5.06
CA GLY A 61 -3.44 -0.39 -5.69
C GLY A 61 -3.41 -1.23 -6.96
N ASP A 62 -2.33 -1.97 -7.20
CA ASP A 62 -2.22 -2.94 -8.30
C ASP A 62 -2.05 -4.38 -7.74
N PRO A 63 -3.08 -4.96 -7.09
CA PRO A 63 -3.02 -6.30 -6.56
C PRO A 63 -2.91 -7.37 -7.65
N GLU A 64 -3.51 -7.15 -8.82
CA GLU A 64 -3.47 -8.12 -9.91
C GLU A 64 -2.06 -8.19 -10.54
N GLY A 65 -1.42 -7.04 -10.76
CA GLY A 65 -0.02 -7.02 -11.18
C GLY A 65 0.93 -7.62 -10.13
N ALA A 66 0.63 -7.44 -8.85
CA ALA A 66 1.39 -8.07 -7.77
C ALA A 66 1.24 -9.60 -7.79
N LYS A 67 0.03 -10.12 -7.98
CA LYS A 67 -0.22 -11.57 -8.11
C LYS A 67 0.56 -12.17 -9.26
N ALA A 68 0.45 -11.56 -10.45
CA ALA A 68 1.14 -12.05 -11.64
C ALA A 68 2.67 -12.12 -11.42
N ASP A 69 3.27 -11.10 -10.79
CA ASP A 69 4.70 -11.09 -10.50
C ASP A 69 5.09 -12.16 -9.47
N LEU A 70 4.29 -12.38 -8.43
CA LEU A 70 4.54 -13.39 -7.40
C LEU A 70 4.36 -14.81 -7.94
N GLU A 71 3.37 -15.04 -8.79
CA GLU A 71 3.17 -16.33 -9.48
C GLU A 71 4.35 -16.66 -10.40
N ALA A 72 4.83 -15.66 -11.17
CA ALA A 72 6.00 -15.81 -12.01
C ALA A 72 7.28 -16.09 -11.17
N LEU A 73 7.44 -15.40 -10.04
CA LEU A 73 8.54 -15.68 -9.12
C LEU A 73 8.47 -17.10 -8.56
N LEU A 74 7.27 -17.55 -8.15
CA LEU A 74 7.04 -18.87 -7.60
C LEU A 74 7.31 -19.98 -8.63
N ALA A 75 7.00 -19.73 -9.91
CA ALA A 75 7.27 -20.66 -11.00
C ALA A 75 8.76 -20.84 -11.28
N ASP A 76 9.56 -19.80 -11.07
CA ASP A 76 11.02 -19.83 -11.28
C ASP A 76 11.77 -20.51 -10.12
N LEU A 77 11.15 -20.64 -8.93
CA LEU A 77 11.79 -21.21 -7.75
C LEU A 77 11.73 -22.73 -7.70
N PRO A 78 12.78 -23.39 -7.22
CA PRO A 78 12.75 -24.84 -6.90
C PRO A 78 11.61 -25.19 -5.95
N ALA A 79 11.08 -26.41 -6.05
CA ALA A 79 9.95 -26.85 -5.25
C ALA A 79 10.23 -26.84 -3.72
N ASP A 80 11.48 -26.99 -3.34
CA ASP A 80 11.97 -27.04 -1.96
C ASP A 80 12.57 -25.70 -1.47
N ALA A 81 12.47 -24.63 -2.28
CA ALA A 81 12.99 -23.32 -1.90
C ALA A 81 12.24 -22.77 -0.66
N PRO A 82 12.95 -22.38 0.40
CA PRO A 82 12.32 -21.90 1.64
C PRO A 82 11.50 -20.62 1.44
N GLN A 83 11.83 -19.81 0.44
CA GLN A 83 11.13 -18.57 0.09
C GLN A 83 9.70 -18.81 -0.43
N ARG A 84 9.41 -20.01 -0.95
CA ARG A 84 8.07 -20.36 -1.47
C ARG A 84 6.97 -20.09 -0.47
N ALA A 85 7.15 -20.51 0.79
CA ALA A 85 6.15 -20.34 1.84
C ALA A 85 5.76 -18.86 2.06
N LEU A 86 6.73 -17.94 1.98
CA LEU A 86 6.47 -16.50 2.11
C LEU A 86 5.68 -15.96 0.91
N ILE A 87 6.05 -16.40 -0.30
CA ILE A 87 5.38 -15.98 -1.53
C ILE A 87 3.95 -16.51 -1.58
N GLU A 88 3.75 -17.79 -1.23
CA GLU A 88 2.44 -18.44 -1.16
C GLU A 88 1.54 -17.78 -0.11
N ALA A 89 2.09 -17.44 1.06
CA ALA A 89 1.35 -16.68 2.07
C ALA A 89 0.92 -15.30 1.54
N LYS A 90 1.81 -14.60 0.83
CA LYS A 90 1.47 -13.30 0.23
C LYS A 90 0.42 -13.43 -0.88
N LEU A 91 0.49 -14.45 -1.70
CA LEU A 91 -0.55 -14.76 -2.69
C LEU A 91 -1.89 -15.10 -2.03
N ALA A 92 -1.88 -15.85 -0.93
CA ALA A 92 -3.08 -16.15 -0.16
C ALA A 92 -3.72 -14.86 0.41
N ASP A 93 -2.91 -13.93 0.94
CA ASP A 93 -3.38 -12.62 1.39
C ASP A 93 -4.03 -11.81 0.26
N LEU A 94 -3.41 -11.82 -0.93
CA LEU A 94 -3.94 -11.10 -2.10
C LEU A 94 -5.17 -11.78 -2.71
N ASN A 95 -5.32 -13.09 -2.53
CA ASN A 95 -6.49 -13.86 -2.97
C ASN A 95 -7.58 -13.97 -1.90
N ALA A 96 -7.25 -13.64 -0.65
CA ALA A 96 -8.29 -13.54 0.38
C ALA A 96 -9.36 -12.57 -0.12
N PRO A 97 -10.67 -12.93 -0.02
CA PRO A 97 -11.71 -11.98 -0.34
C PRO A 97 -11.42 -10.75 0.51
N ALA A 98 -11.15 -9.63 -0.16
CA ALA A 98 -10.97 -8.39 0.56
C ALA A 98 -12.19 -8.29 1.49
N VAL A 99 -11.99 -7.86 2.74
CA VAL A 99 -13.08 -7.50 3.67
C VAL A 99 -14.04 -6.50 2.98
N THR A 100 -13.63 -6.02 1.82
CA THR A 100 -14.26 -5.12 0.88
C THR A 100 -15.51 -5.69 0.19
N ASP A 101 -15.70 -7.01 0.11
CA ASP A 101 -16.86 -7.60 -0.57
C ASP A 101 -17.96 -8.08 0.38
N ASP A 102 -17.82 -7.83 1.69
CA ASP A 102 -18.93 -8.07 2.62
C ASP A 102 -20.01 -7.01 2.40
N PRO A 103 -21.19 -7.39 1.87
CA PRO A 103 -22.30 -6.46 1.66
C PRO A 103 -22.73 -5.72 2.93
N MET A 104 -22.51 -6.33 4.09
CA MET A 104 -22.80 -5.71 5.39
C MET A 104 -21.83 -4.56 5.66
N VAL A 105 -20.53 -4.78 5.44
CA VAL A 105 -19.49 -3.73 5.62
C VAL A 105 -19.72 -2.58 4.64
N ARG A 106 -19.99 -2.87 3.37
CA ARG A 106 -20.36 -1.84 2.38
C ARG A 106 -21.60 -1.06 2.80
N GLY A 107 -22.65 -1.73 3.22
CA GLY A 107 -23.87 -1.07 3.69
C GLY A 107 -23.67 -0.23 4.97
N MET A 108 -22.67 -0.55 5.81
CA MET A 108 -22.30 0.29 6.96
C MET A 108 -21.58 1.56 6.51
N VAL A 109 -20.66 1.45 5.54
CA VAL A 109 -19.92 2.59 4.99
C VAL A 109 -20.87 3.52 4.21
N ASP A 110 -21.77 2.97 3.42
CA ASP A 110 -22.78 3.76 2.68
C ASP A 110 -23.69 4.55 3.64
N ARG A 111 -24.17 3.92 4.72
CA ARG A 111 -24.95 4.61 5.77
C ARG A 111 -24.15 5.70 6.48
N LEU A 112 -22.86 5.48 6.71
CA LEU A 112 -21.99 6.51 7.27
C LEU A 112 -21.87 7.70 6.30
N ALA A 113 -21.69 7.45 5.01
CA ALA A 113 -21.64 8.49 3.99
C ALA A 113 -22.96 9.28 3.90
N GLU A 114 -24.11 8.61 3.96
CA GLU A 114 -25.42 9.24 3.98
C GLU A 114 -25.63 10.10 5.24
N ARG A 115 -25.23 9.60 6.42
CA ARG A 115 -25.28 10.36 7.67
C ARG A 115 -24.44 11.63 7.58
N LEU A 116 -23.22 11.54 7.08
CA LEU A 116 -22.33 12.69 6.94
C LEU A 116 -22.79 13.69 5.87
N ALA A 117 -23.59 13.26 4.91
CA ALA A 117 -24.25 14.18 3.99
C ALA A 117 -25.34 15.01 4.67
N ALA A 118 -26.03 14.44 5.67
CA ALA A 118 -27.05 15.12 6.46
C ALA A 118 -26.47 15.92 7.63
N GLU A 119 -25.44 15.40 8.27
CA GLU A 119 -24.75 15.98 9.44
C GLU A 119 -23.25 16.18 9.12
N PRO A 120 -22.90 17.20 8.35
CA PRO A 120 -21.54 17.33 7.80
C PRO A 120 -20.47 17.78 8.83
N GLN A 121 -20.85 18.26 10.03
CA GLN A 121 -19.94 18.78 11.04
C GLN A 121 -19.33 17.68 11.95
N ASP A 122 -19.36 16.40 11.54
CA ASP A 122 -18.77 15.26 12.24
C ASP A 122 -17.37 14.94 11.65
N LEU A 123 -16.32 15.57 12.20
CA LEU A 123 -14.93 15.35 11.76
C LEU A 123 -14.52 13.88 11.91
N ASP A 124 -14.83 13.27 13.06
CA ASP A 124 -14.47 11.86 13.34
C ASP A 124 -15.15 10.92 12.34
N GLY A 125 -16.39 11.20 12.00
CA GLY A 125 -17.12 10.49 10.96
C GLY A 125 -16.45 10.59 9.59
N TRP A 126 -15.98 11.76 9.20
CA TRP A 126 -15.24 11.94 7.94
C TRP A 126 -13.91 11.20 7.95
N LEU A 127 -13.14 11.27 9.05
CA LEU A 127 -11.88 10.51 9.19
C LEU A 127 -12.12 8.99 9.10
N LEU A 128 -13.21 8.51 9.71
CA LEU A 128 -13.63 7.12 9.63
C LEU A 128 -14.03 6.74 8.21
N LEU A 129 -14.82 7.57 7.51
CA LEU A 129 -15.26 7.32 6.14
C LEU A 129 -14.10 7.22 5.16
N VAL A 130 -13.14 8.18 5.24
CA VAL A 130 -11.92 8.16 4.42
C VAL A 130 -11.12 6.88 4.68
N THR A 131 -10.92 6.52 5.95
CA THR A 131 -10.20 5.30 6.34
C THR A 131 -10.92 4.04 5.82
N SER A 132 -12.25 4.02 5.89
CA SER A 132 -13.07 2.89 5.42
C SER A 132 -12.94 2.71 3.92
N TYR A 133 -13.05 3.78 3.14
CA TYR A 133 -12.86 3.70 1.68
C TYR A 133 -11.46 3.23 1.29
N VAL A 134 -10.40 3.67 1.99
CA VAL A 134 -9.04 3.16 1.75
C VAL A 134 -8.96 1.65 2.03
N LYS A 135 -9.52 1.19 3.16
CA LYS A 135 -9.57 -0.24 3.49
C LYS A 135 -10.40 -1.06 2.52
N LEU A 136 -11.40 -0.44 1.92
CA LEU A 136 -12.23 -1.03 0.85
C LEU A 136 -11.55 -1.00 -0.52
N GLY A 137 -10.33 -0.47 -0.65
CA GLY A 137 -9.65 -0.30 -1.94
C GLY A 137 -10.27 0.79 -2.84
N GLU A 138 -11.26 1.51 -2.34
CA GLU A 138 -12.00 2.55 -3.07
C GLU A 138 -11.31 3.91 -2.95
N ARG A 139 -10.07 3.98 -3.46
CA ARG A 139 -9.19 5.15 -3.32
C ARG A 139 -9.84 6.45 -3.84
N ASP A 140 -10.55 6.38 -4.95
CA ASP A 140 -11.20 7.56 -5.55
C ASP A 140 -12.30 8.10 -4.63
N LYS A 141 -13.08 7.22 -4.00
CA LYS A 141 -14.08 7.63 -3.01
C LYS A 141 -13.42 8.19 -1.74
N ALA A 142 -12.29 7.63 -1.31
CA ALA A 142 -11.54 8.16 -0.18
C ALA A 142 -11.04 9.59 -0.45
N LEU A 143 -10.48 9.85 -1.65
CA LEU A 143 -10.05 11.18 -2.07
C LEU A 143 -11.23 12.17 -2.16
N ALA A 144 -12.36 11.74 -2.71
CA ALA A 144 -13.56 12.57 -2.80
C ALA A 144 -14.12 12.92 -1.41
N ALA A 145 -14.16 11.95 -0.49
CA ALA A 145 -14.58 12.18 0.90
C ALA A 145 -13.64 13.13 1.63
N LEU A 146 -12.32 12.96 1.45
CA LEU A 146 -11.31 13.85 2.03
C LEU A 146 -11.43 15.29 1.51
N ALA A 147 -11.63 15.47 0.21
CA ALA A 147 -11.83 16.78 -0.40
C ALA A 147 -13.09 17.47 0.13
N LYS A 148 -14.18 16.71 0.26
CA LYS A 148 -15.44 17.21 0.82
C LYS A 148 -15.30 17.61 2.30
N ALA A 149 -14.61 16.80 3.11
CA ALA A 149 -14.33 17.13 4.49
C ALA A 149 -13.50 18.43 4.60
N ARG A 150 -12.44 18.59 3.80
CA ARG A 150 -11.62 19.80 3.77
C ARG A 150 -12.44 21.07 3.43
N GLU A 151 -13.41 20.96 2.51
CA GLU A 151 -14.28 22.10 2.19
C GLU A 151 -15.22 22.44 3.34
N ILE A 152 -15.77 21.43 4.03
CA ILE A 152 -16.67 21.61 5.19
C ILE A 152 -15.92 22.30 6.35
N PHE A 153 -14.69 21.87 6.63
CA PHE A 153 -13.87 22.35 7.74
C PHE A 153 -12.85 23.42 7.33
N LYS A 154 -13.04 24.09 6.17
CA LYS A 154 -12.07 25.06 5.61
C LYS A 154 -11.69 26.19 6.55
N ASP A 155 -12.58 26.57 7.46
CA ASP A 155 -12.37 27.65 8.42
C ASP A 155 -11.90 27.15 9.80
N ASP A 156 -11.69 25.83 9.95
CA ASP A 156 -11.19 25.18 11.18
C ASP A 156 -9.79 24.57 10.95
N ALA A 157 -8.77 25.31 11.38
CA ALA A 157 -7.38 24.90 11.20
C ALA A 157 -7.04 23.56 11.89
N ALA A 158 -7.62 23.28 13.06
CA ALA A 158 -7.36 22.03 13.79
C ALA A 158 -7.94 20.82 13.04
N SER A 159 -9.15 20.95 12.51
CA SER A 159 -9.77 19.90 11.68
C SER A 159 -9.00 19.69 10.38
N LEU A 160 -8.53 20.75 9.74
CA LEU A 160 -7.70 20.62 8.52
C LEU A 160 -6.37 19.93 8.79
N GLU A 161 -5.73 20.19 9.94
CA GLU A 161 -4.50 19.51 10.35
C GLU A 161 -4.76 18.00 10.59
N ALA A 162 -5.86 17.64 11.27
CA ALA A 162 -6.24 16.26 11.48
C ALA A 162 -6.51 15.52 10.16
N LEU A 163 -7.21 16.17 9.22
CA LEU A 163 -7.47 15.61 7.88
C LEU A 163 -6.17 15.43 7.07
N ALA A 164 -5.23 16.37 7.16
CA ALA A 164 -3.93 16.27 6.50
C ALA A 164 -3.08 15.15 7.10
N ALA A 165 -3.02 15.05 8.43
CA ALA A 165 -2.33 13.96 9.12
C ALA A 165 -2.88 12.59 8.71
N LYS A 166 -4.20 12.45 8.67
CA LYS A 166 -4.87 11.20 8.25
C LYS A 166 -4.62 10.89 6.77
N ALA A 167 -4.66 11.88 5.90
CA ALA A 167 -4.35 11.71 4.48
C ALA A 167 -2.91 11.21 4.26
N LYS A 168 -1.96 11.77 5.00
CA LYS A 168 -0.56 11.33 4.98
C LYS A 168 -0.40 9.90 5.51
N GLU A 169 -1.05 9.57 6.64
CA GLU A 169 -1.06 8.22 7.21
C GLU A 169 -1.56 7.18 6.21
N LEU A 170 -2.62 7.51 5.47
CA LEU A 170 -3.28 6.63 4.50
C LEU A 170 -2.64 6.66 3.09
N GLY A 171 -1.59 7.46 2.87
CA GLY A 171 -0.92 7.59 1.59
C GLY A 171 -1.81 8.22 0.50
N LEU A 172 -2.74 9.09 0.88
CA LEU A 172 -3.65 9.80 -0.02
C LEU A 172 -3.06 11.13 -0.54
N GLU A 173 -1.97 11.59 0.03
CA GLU A 173 -1.21 12.75 -0.45
C GLU A 173 -0.05 12.30 -1.34
N PRO A 174 0.33 13.10 -2.37
CA PRO A 174 1.46 12.83 -3.25
C PRO A 174 2.81 12.86 -2.54
#